data_4a54f8da59a53eb30792bdfffccd0c0f
#
_entry.id   4a54f8da59a53eb30792bdfffccd0c0f
#
_cell.length_a   1.000
_cell.length_b   1.000
_cell.length_c   1.000
_cell.angle_alpha   90.00
_cell.angle_beta   90.00
_cell.angle_gamma   90.00
#
_symmetry.space_group_name_H-M   'P 1'
#
loop_
_entity.id
_entity.type
_entity.pdbx_description
1 polymer ?
#
loop_
_entity_poly.entity_id
_entity_poly.type
_entity_poly.pdbx_seq_one_letter_code
_entity_poly.pdbx_strand_id
1 'polypeptide(L)'
;MVNGPLPEAPDVHWLWWWVPSDGEPAEALAQWQTSTAGLFTQWLGDGITAVIPTLPAELRDEITPESVAHDVASWLRGRAAGLPTWTRIAWGAGFLDPERPRWVPVVVVVEMREPAAEDAGYLLDELAPDGAPDDARRPVVDYVTTTAGDGVRVAALVRGPDGEAYARVDAALRVDATDAHGPVDVRLSTRVVEQSLFGVVGQGVAELMHLVAAEVGPGAAAAPGGAGSSVRGMS
;
A
#
# COMPACT_ATOMS: atom_id res chain seq x y z
N MET A 1 18.99 14.85 26.41
CA MET A 1 18.47 13.86 25.46
C MET A 1 17.28 13.20 26.13
N VAL A 2 16.06 13.53 25.69
CA VAL A 2 14.82 12.98 26.26
C VAL A 2 14.55 11.67 25.54
N ASN A 3 14.91 10.54 26.19
CA ASN A 3 14.49 9.19 25.81
C ASN A 3 13.10 8.92 26.41
N GLY A 4 12.09 9.64 25.97
CA GLY A 4 10.71 9.24 26.20
C GLY A 4 10.30 8.16 25.20
N PRO A 5 9.37 7.24 25.56
CA PRO A 5 8.77 6.35 24.59
C PRO A 5 8.19 7.19 23.46
N LEU A 6 8.37 6.72 22.21
CA LEU A 6 7.71 7.34 21.07
C LEU A 6 6.21 7.36 21.37
N PRO A 7 5.49 8.45 21.05
CA PRO A 7 4.05 8.47 21.21
C PRO A 7 3.47 7.28 20.45
N GLU A 8 2.60 6.54 21.12
CA GLU A 8 1.86 5.43 20.51
C GLU A 8 1.15 5.99 19.28
N ALA A 9 1.39 5.38 18.13
CA ALA A 9 0.77 5.85 16.90
C ALA A 9 -0.75 5.67 17.03
N PRO A 10 -1.58 6.61 16.53
CA PRO A 10 -3.02 6.51 16.64
C PRO A 10 -3.49 5.20 16.00
N ASP A 11 -4.49 4.57 16.60
CA ASP A 11 -5.14 3.38 16.04
C ASP A 11 -5.89 3.82 14.76
N VAL A 12 -5.31 3.49 13.61
CA VAL A 12 -5.81 3.90 12.29
C VAL A 12 -6.46 2.71 11.62
N HIS A 13 -7.73 2.84 11.31
CA HIS A 13 -8.44 1.83 10.54
C HIS A 13 -8.01 1.91 9.07
N TRP A 14 -7.52 0.79 8.52
CA TRP A 14 -7.10 0.69 7.14
C TRP A 14 -8.10 -0.11 6.31
N LEU A 15 -8.35 0.35 5.07
CA LEU A 15 -9.02 -0.39 4.03
C LEU A 15 -8.06 -0.61 2.87
N TRP A 16 -8.04 -1.82 2.33
CA TRP A 16 -7.14 -2.20 1.24
C TRP A 16 -7.89 -2.82 0.08
N TRP A 17 -7.46 -2.49 -1.13
CA TRP A 17 -8.00 -3.02 -2.38
C TRP A 17 -6.87 -3.37 -3.34
N TRP A 18 -7.04 -4.47 -4.04
CA TRP A 18 -6.16 -4.80 -5.15
C TRP A 18 -6.54 -3.99 -6.39
N VAL A 19 -5.52 -3.51 -7.12
CA VAL A 19 -5.70 -3.00 -8.48
C VAL A 19 -5.71 -4.21 -9.40
N PRO A 20 -6.77 -4.42 -10.22
CA PRO A 20 -6.86 -5.58 -11.08
C PRO A 20 -5.77 -5.56 -12.17
N SER A 21 -5.28 -6.74 -12.53
CA SER A 21 -4.29 -6.92 -13.60
C SER A 21 -4.93 -6.84 -14.99
N ASP A 22 -4.11 -6.76 -16.04
CA ASP A 22 -4.59 -6.73 -17.42
C ASP A 22 -5.23 -8.06 -17.89
N GLY A 23 -5.02 -9.15 -17.15
CA GLY A 23 -5.63 -10.46 -17.42
C GLY A 23 -7.10 -10.57 -17.01
N GLU A 24 -7.63 -9.58 -16.29
CA GLU A 24 -9.02 -9.59 -15.83
C GLU A 24 -9.99 -9.27 -16.97
N PRO A 25 -11.25 -9.79 -16.92
CA PRO A 25 -12.28 -9.45 -17.90
C PRO A 25 -12.52 -7.94 -18.01
N ALA A 26 -12.73 -7.44 -19.23
CA ALA A 26 -12.92 -6.01 -19.47
C ALA A 26 -14.08 -5.39 -18.64
N GLU A 27 -15.15 -6.17 -18.42
CA GLU A 27 -16.27 -5.75 -17.59
C GLU A 27 -15.87 -5.58 -16.12
N ALA A 28 -15.06 -6.50 -15.57
CA ALA A 28 -14.54 -6.40 -14.20
C ALA A 28 -13.62 -5.19 -14.04
N LEU A 29 -12.77 -4.92 -15.05
CA LEU A 29 -11.91 -3.74 -15.09
C LEU A 29 -12.73 -2.44 -15.07
N ALA A 30 -13.75 -2.35 -15.92
CA ALA A 30 -14.63 -1.18 -15.99
C ALA A 30 -15.42 -0.98 -14.69
N GLN A 31 -15.94 -2.05 -14.11
CA GLN A 31 -16.63 -2.00 -12.81
C GLN A 31 -15.71 -1.53 -11.71
N TRP A 32 -14.49 -2.08 -11.63
CA TRP A 32 -13.51 -1.66 -10.63
C TRP A 32 -13.19 -0.17 -10.79
N GLN A 33 -12.94 0.31 -12.00
CA GLN A 33 -12.61 1.71 -12.26
C GLN A 33 -13.75 2.64 -11.85
N THR A 34 -14.99 2.29 -12.18
CA THR A 34 -16.19 3.06 -11.81
C THR A 34 -16.37 3.10 -10.30
N SER A 35 -16.25 1.96 -9.63
CA SER A 35 -16.40 1.86 -8.17
C SER A 35 -15.32 2.62 -7.44
N THR A 36 -14.07 2.49 -7.88
CA THR A 36 -12.91 3.19 -7.29
C THR A 36 -12.99 4.70 -7.50
N ALA A 37 -13.37 5.15 -8.69
CA ALA A 37 -13.62 6.57 -8.96
C ALA A 37 -14.75 7.11 -8.06
N GLY A 38 -15.83 6.37 -7.87
CA GLY A 38 -16.91 6.75 -6.96
C GLY A 38 -16.45 6.94 -5.51
N LEU A 39 -15.60 6.03 -5.00
CA LEU A 39 -15.00 6.18 -3.67
C LEU A 39 -14.13 7.44 -3.59
N PHE A 40 -13.28 7.68 -4.57
CA PHE A 40 -12.43 8.87 -4.59
C PHE A 40 -13.24 10.16 -4.70
N THR A 41 -14.30 10.19 -5.52
CA THR A 41 -15.21 11.34 -5.58
C THR A 41 -15.79 11.66 -4.20
N GLN A 42 -16.25 10.64 -3.47
CA GLN A 42 -16.79 10.81 -2.13
C GLN A 42 -15.73 11.30 -1.14
N TRP A 43 -14.52 10.75 -1.17
CA TRP A 43 -13.51 11.04 -0.15
C TRP A 43 -12.70 12.30 -0.44
N LEU A 44 -12.49 12.65 -1.72
CA LEU A 44 -11.73 13.85 -2.13
C LEU A 44 -12.63 15.07 -2.35
N GLY A 45 -13.96 14.86 -2.47
CA GLY A 45 -14.87 15.90 -2.91
C GLY A 45 -14.77 17.20 -2.14
N ASP A 46 -14.80 17.13 -0.81
CA ASP A 46 -14.71 18.32 0.05
C ASP A 46 -13.35 19.01 -0.10
N GLY A 47 -12.27 18.22 -0.11
CA GLY A 47 -10.91 18.74 -0.24
C GLY A 47 -10.67 19.45 -1.59
N ILE A 48 -11.11 18.82 -2.68
CA ILE A 48 -10.98 19.38 -4.04
C ILE A 48 -11.84 20.64 -4.15
N THR A 49 -13.09 20.60 -3.70
CA THR A 49 -13.99 21.74 -3.71
C THR A 49 -13.41 22.95 -2.95
N ALA A 50 -12.73 22.70 -1.85
CA ALA A 50 -12.07 23.75 -1.07
C ALA A 50 -10.85 24.36 -1.79
N VAL A 51 -10.15 23.59 -2.64
CA VAL A 51 -8.95 24.05 -3.37
C VAL A 51 -9.29 24.72 -4.69
N ILE A 52 -10.37 24.35 -5.37
CA ILE A 52 -10.76 24.93 -6.67
C ILE A 52 -10.70 26.46 -6.72
N PRO A 53 -11.20 27.24 -5.72
CA PRO A 53 -11.15 28.69 -5.76
C PRO A 53 -9.73 29.28 -5.77
N THR A 54 -8.73 28.50 -5.34
CA THR A 54 -7.32 28.92 -5.29
C THR A 54 -6.57 28.65 -6.59
N LEU A 55 -7.16 27.86 -7.51
CA LEU A 55 -6.57 27.50 -8.79
C LEU A 55 -6.63 28.69 -9.79
N PRO A 56 -5.73 28.72 -10.79
CA PRO A 56 -5.87 29.57 -11.97
C PRO A 56 -7.25 29.42 -12.63
N ALA A 57 -7.80 30.50 -13.16
CA ALA A 57 -9.15 30.51 -13.72
C ALA A 57 -9.36 29.46 -14.81
N GLU A 58 -8.34 29.22 -15.61
CA GLU A 58 -8.35 28.27 -16.72
C GLU A 58 -8.55 26.82 -16.27
N LEU A 59 -8.11 26.49 -15.04
CA LEU A 59 -8.17 25.13 -14.48
C LEU A 59 -9.44 24.88 -13.66
N ARG A 60 -10.17 25.94 -13.24
CA ARG A 60 -11.33 25.78 -12.34
C ARG A 60 -12.49 25.02 -12.96
N ASP A 61 -12.69 25.18 -14.27
CA ASP A 61 -13.78 24.51 -14.99
C ASP A 61 -13.42 23.07 -15.39
N GLU A 62 -12.12 22.74 -15.42
CA GLU A 62 -11.64 21.41 -15.81
C GLU A 62 -11.45 20.47 -14.59
N ILE A 63 -11.14 21.03 -13.42
CA ILE A 63 -10.88 20.29 -12.20
C ILE A 63 -12.17 20.16 -11.39
N THR A 64 -12.75 18.96 -11.41
CA THR A 64 -13.89 18.60 -10.57
C THR A 64 -13.53 17.38 -9.70
N PRO A 65 -14.23 17.14 -8.58
CA PRO A 65 -14.03 15.91 -7.79
C PRO A 65 -14.11 14.65 -8.65
N GLU A 66 -15.03 14.60 -9.59
CA GLU A 66 -15.24 13.47 -10.50
C GLU A 66 -14.08 13.28 -11.49
N SER A 67 -13.58 14.38 -12.09
CA SER A 67 -12.46 14.31 -13.03
C SER A 67 -11.20 13.82 -12.33
N VAL A 68 -10.88 14.38 -11.15
CA VAL A 68 -9.71 13.97 -10.36
C VAL A 68 -9.85 12.51 -9.91
N ALA A 69 -11.02 12.10 -9.44
CA ALA A 69 -11.28 10.72 -9.02
C ALA A 69 -11.08 9.72 -10.17
N HIS A 70 -11.59 10.08 -11.37
CA HIS A 70 -11.41 9.27 -12.57
C HIS A 70 -9.94 9.17 -12.97
N ASP A 71 -9.20 10.28 -12.93
CA ASP A 71 -7.78 10.32 -13.28
C ASP A 71 -6.94 9.48 -12.31
N VAL A 72 -7.23 9.54 -11.00
CA VAL A 72 -6.56 8.71 -9.99
C VAL A 72 -6.83 7.22 -10.24
N ALA A 73 -8.09 6.83 -10.49
CA ALA A 73 -8.42 5.44 -10.80
C ALA A 73 -7.73 4.96 -12.08
N SER A 74 -7.70 5.81 -13.12
CA SER A 74 -7.01 5.53 -14.38
C SER A 74 -5.50 5.42 -14.19
N TRP A 75 -4.91 6.28 -13.37
CA TRP A 75 -3.49 6.23 -13.03
C TRP A 75 -3.13 4.93 -12.31
N LEU A 76 -3.93 4.49 -11.32
CA LEU A 76 -3.72 3.21 -10.63
C LEU A 76 -3.74 2.04 -11.62
N ARG A 77 -4.71 2.03 -12.55
CA ARG A 77 -4.78 1.03 -13.61
C ARG A 77 -3.55 1.07 -14.52
N GLY A 78 -3.15 2.26 -14.97
CA GLY A 78 -1.96 2.44 -15.79
C GLY A 78 -0.68 1.96 -15.10
N ARG A 79 -0.59 2.11 -13.76
CA ARG A 79 0.55 1.61 -12.97
C ARG A 79 0.54 0.08 -12.83
N ALA A 80 -0.62 -0.55 -12.81
CA ALA A 80 -0.74 -2.01 -12.75
C ALA A 80 -0.57 -2.68 -14.13
N ALA A 81 -0.85 -1.93 -15.20
CA ALA A 81 -0.71 -2.43 -16.57
C ALA A 81 0.74 -2.82 -16.87
N GLY A 82 0.92 -3.98 -17.48
CA GLY A 82 2.23 -4.49 -17.87
C GLY A 82 3.13 -4.95 -16.73
N LEU A 83 2.64 -5.00 -15.49
CA LEU A 83 3.39 -5.63 -14.41
C LEU A 83 3.48 -7.15 -14.62
N PRO A 84 4.59 -7.77 -14.22
CA PRO A 84 4.69 -9.23 -14.20
C PRO A 84 3.56 -9.85 -13.37
N THR A 85 3.19 -11.09 -13.70
CA THR A 85 2.09 -11.81 -13.00
C THR A 85 2.32 -12.01 -11.51
N TRP A 86 3.58 -11.97 -11.07
CA TRP A 86 3.96 -12.05 -9.65
C TRP A 86 4.06 -10.69 -8.95
N THR A 87 3.69 -9.61 -9.64
CA THR A 87 3.70 -8.25 -9.07
C THR A 87 2.29 -7.67 -9.15
N ARG A 88 1.80 -7.19 -8.02
CA ARG A 88 0.47 -6.57 -7.90
C ARG A 88 0.60 -5.19 -7.26
N ILE A 89 -0.41 -4.37 -7.43
CA ILE A 89 -0.57 -3.11 -6.72
C ILE A 89 -1.74 -3.24 -5.76
N ALA A 90 -1.48 -2.93 -4.49
CA ALA A 90 -2.51 -2.64 -3.51
C ALA A 90 -2.60 -1.13 -3.33
N TRP A 91 -3.81 -0.59 -3.28
CA TRP A 91 -4.02 0.76 -2.77
C TRP A 91 -4.86 0.72 -1.50
N GLY A 92 -4.56 1.61 -0.59
CA GLY A 92 -5.21 1.63 0.70
C GLY A 92 -5.57 3.03 1.15
N ALA A 93 -6.49 3.11 2.08
CA ALA A 93 -6.88 4.32 2.77
C ALA A 93 -6.86 4.10 4.27
N GLY A 94 -6.07 4.90 4.99
CA GLY A 94 -6.05 4.96 6.44
C GLY A 94 -6.91 6.11 6.96
N PHE A 95 -7.86 5.84 7.84
CA PHE A 95 -8.77 6.83 8.40
C PHE A 95 -8.26 7.31 9.74
N LEU A 96 -7.78 8.56 9.78
CA LEU A 96 -7.16 9.17 10.97
C LEU A 96 -8.16 9.64 12.02
N ASP A 97 -9.39 9.93 11.61
CA ASP A 97 -10.42 10.47 12.49
C ASP A 97 -11.79 9.93 12.06
N PRO A 98 -12.47 9.14 12.90
CA PRO A 98 -13.79 8.62 12.59
C PRO A 98 -14.88 9.71 12.53
N GLU A 99 -14.68 10.86 13.20
CA GLU A 99 -15.66 11.95 13.22
C GLU A 99 -15.46 12.94 12.06
N ARG A 100 -14.24 13.04 11.57
CA ARG A 100 -13.88 13.88 10.43
C ARG A 100 -13.06 13.03 9.46
N PRO A 101 -13.65 12.55 8.36
CA PRO A 101 -13.00 11.61 7.47
C PRO A 101 -11.75 12.24 6.82
N ARG A 102 -10.69 12.29 7.61
CA ARG A 102 -9.35 12.60 7.16
C ARG A 102 -8.65 11.28 6.89
N TRP A 103 -8.38 11.01 5.65
CA TRP A 103 -7.81 9.76 5.21
C TRP A 103 -6.43 9.95 4.55
N VAL A 104 -5.64 8.91 4.62
CA VAL A 104 -4.28 8.87 4.06
C VAL A 104 -4.28 7.84 2.93
N PRO A 105 -4.15 8.27 1.67
CA PRO A 105 -3.99 7.34 0.56
C PRO A 105 -2.58 6.75 0.54
N VAL A 106 -2.50 5.45 0.28
CA VAL A 106 -1.23 4.75 0.10
C VAL A 106 -1.32 3.78 -1.07
N VAL A 107 -0.25 3.72 -1.84
CA VAL A 107 -0.07 2.72 -2.91
C VAL A 107 1.13 1.86 -2.55
N VAL A 108 0.94 0.55 -2.55
CA VAL A 108 1.97 -0.44 -2.24
C VAL A 108 2.15 -1.37 -3.42
N VAL A 109 3.39 -1.54 -3.84
CA VAL A 109 3.77 -2.59 -4.78
C VAL A 109 4.03 -3.86 -3.99
N VAL A 110 3.37 -4.95 -4.36
CA VAL A 110 3.50 -6.27 -3.75
C VAL A 110 4.09 -7.22 -4.78
N GLU A 111 5.29 -7.70 -4.52
CA GLU A 111 6.02 -8.64 -5.37
C GLU A 111 6.09 -9.99 -4.68
N MET A 112 5.79 -11.06 -5.42
CA MET A 112 5.91 -12.44 -4.98
C MET A 112 6.98 -13.12 -5.80
N ARG A 113 7.89 -13.85 -5.16
CA ARG A 113 9.01 -14.50 -5.85
C ARG A 113 9.40 -15.81 -5.19
N GLU A 114 10.09 -16.65 -5.92
CA GLU A 114 10.75 -17.81 -5.32
C GLU A 114 11.84 -17.35 -4.33
N PRO A 115 12.00 -18.02 -3.19
CA PRO A 115 13.05 -17.72 -2.25
C PRO A 115 14.44 -17.77 -2.88
N ALA A 116 15.25 -16.74 -2.65
CA ALA A 116 16.63 -16.70 -3.14
C ALA A 116 17.58 -17.54 -2.27
N ALA A 117 17.19 -17.85 -1.02
CA ALA A 117 17.94 -18.70 -0.11
C ALA A 117 17.00 -19.52 0.80
N GLU A 118 17.51 -20.59 1.39
CA GLU A 118 16.75 -21.43 2.32
C GLU A 118 16.41 -20.67 3.61
N ASP A 119 17.37 -19.92 4.16
CA ASP A 119 17.15 -19.04 5.31
C ASP A 119 16.53 -17.71 4.87
N ALA A 120 15.43 -17.31 5.50
CA ALA A 120 14.74 -16.04 5.23
C ALA A 120 15.49 -14.79 5.74
N GLY A 121 16.56 -14.96 6.53
CA GLY A 121 17.33 -13.85 7.10
C GLY A 121 17.86 -12.85 6.07
N TYR A 122 18.12 -13.28 4.83
CA TYR A 122 18.56 -12.38 3.75
C TYR A 122 17.52 -11.32 3.37
N LEU A 123 16.23 -11.51 3.67
CA LEU A 123 15.20 -10.53 3.40
C LEU A 123 15.45 -9.22 4.17
N LEU A 124 15.96 -9.32 5.40
CA LEU A 124 16.36 -8.14 6.16
C LEU A 124 17.54 -7.41 5.49
N ASP A 125 18.58 -8.14 5.08
CA ASP A 125 19.74 -7.55 4.43
C ASP A 125 19.37 -6.87 3.10
N GLU A 126 18.38 -7.41 2.41
CA GLU A 126 17.87 -6.83 1.16
C GLU A 126 17.07 -5.54 1.39
N LEU A 127 16.27 -5.47 2.46
CA LEU A 127 15.46 -4.29 2.77
C LEU A 127 16.24 -3.19 3.49
N ALA A 128 17.22 -3.56 4.30
CA ALA A 128 18.02 -2.65 5.12
C ALA A 128 19.51 -2.95 4.98
N PRO A 129 20.09 -2.83 3.75
CA PRO A 129 21.51 -3.02 3.57
C PRO A 129 22.27 -1.99 4.42
N ASP A 130 23.29 -2.47 5.15
CA ASP A 130 24.13 -1.59 5.95
C ASP A 130 24.79 -0.51 5.08
N GLY A 131 24.61 0.76 5.48
CA GLY A 131 25.26 1.90 4.82
C GLY A 131 24.69 2.26 3.46
N ALA A 132 23.37 2.09 3.26
CA ALA A 132 22.72 2.61 2.06
C ALA A 132 23.01 4.12 1.91
N PRO A 133 23.64 4.56 0.81
CA PRO A 133 24.16 5.93 0.68
C PRO A 133 23.06 7.01 0.70
N ASP A 134 21.84 6.62 0.38
CA ASP A 134 20.70 7.52 0.30
C ASP A 134 19.93 7.62 1.62
N ASP A 135 20.24 6.79 2.63
CA ASP A 135 19.59 6.87 3.93
C ASP A 135 20.03 8.14 4.67
N ALA A 136 19.08 9.00 4.98
CA ALA A 136 19.32 10.22 5.74
C ALA A 136 19.64 9.93 7.22
N ARG A 137 19.22 8.77 7.72
CA ARG A 137 19.50 8.21 9.03
C ARG A 137 19.34 6.69 9.00
N ARG A 138 19.87 6.02 10.03
CA ARG A 138 19.70 4.57 10.18
C ARG A 138 18.22 4.18 10.09
N PRO A 139 17.85 3.21 9.26
CA PRO A 139 16.49 2.68 9.17
C PRO A 139 15.99 2.13 10.50
N VAL A 140 14.69 2.20 10.71
CA VAL A 140 14.00 1.52 11.80
C VAL A 140 13.52 0.17 11.28
N VAL A 141 13.85 -0.89 12.00
CA VAL A 141 13.49 -2.28 11.67
C VAL A 141 12.53 -2.79 12.73
N ASP A 142 11.38 -3.28 12.29
CA ASP A 142 10.38 -3.93 13.13
C ASP A 142 10.10 -5.33 12.59
N TYR A 143 9.84 -6.27 13.50
CA TYR A 143 9.41 -7.62 13.16
C TYR A 143 7.90 -7.73 13.28
N VAL A 144 7.26 -8.38 12.31
CA VAL A 144 5.81 -8.54 12.21
C VAL A 144 5.49 -10.04 12.14
N THR A 145 4.83 -10.57 13.16
CA THR A 145 4.38 -11.97 13.17
C THR A 145 3.03 -12.07 12.47
N THR A 146 2.96 -12.83 11.39
CA THR A 146 1.73 -13.08 10.63
C THR A 146 1.26 -14.52 10.77
N THR A 147 0.07 -14.84 10.25
CA THR A 147 -0.46 -16.21 10.24
C THR A 147 0.32 -17.17 9.33
N ALA A 148 1.13 -16.65 8.42
CA ALA A 148 1.92 -17.42 7.46
C ALA A 148 3.42 -17.46 7.79
N GLY A 149 3.85 -16.82 8.89
CA GLY A 149 5.24 -16.75 9.31
C GLY A 149 5.62 -15.35 9.79
N ASP A 150 6.87 -15.23 10.20
CA ASP A 150 7.43 -13.95 10.61
C ASP A 150 7.92 -13.14 9.41
N GLY A 151 7.71 -11.84 9.48
CA GLY A 151 8.16 -10.89 8.50
C GLY A 151 8.94 -9.75 9.12
N VAL A 152 9.53 -8.92 8.28
CA VAL A 152 10.27 -7.72 8.66
C VAL A 152 9.70 -6.51 7.94
N ARG A 153 9.61 -5.40 8.65
CA ARG A 153 9.25 -4.09 8.12
C ARG A 153 10.40 -3.12 8.37
N VAL A 154 10.79 -2.40 7.34
CA VAL A 154 11.87 -1.41 7.39
C VAL A 154 11.32 -0.05 7.02
N ALA A 155 11.52 0.90 7.89
CA ALA A 155 11.11 2.28 7.71
C ALA A 155 12.35 3.18 7.64
N ALA A 156 12.57 3.85 6.52
CA ALA A 156 13.73 4.69 6.26
C ALA A 156 13.33 6.08 5.76
N LEU A 157 14.09 7.08 6.16
CA LEU A 157 14.05 8.41 5.55
C LEU A 157 15.17 8.46 4.50
N VAL A 158 14.79 8.59 3.25
CA VAL A 158 15.69 8.53 2.10
C VAL A 158 15.82 9.92 1.49
N ARG A 159 17.02 10.26 1.03
CA ARG A 159 17.27 11.50 0.31
C ARG A 159 17.18 11.25 -1.20
N GLY A 160 16.26 11.94 -1.87
CA GLY A 160 16.13 11.90 -3.31
C GLY A 160 17.29 12.60 -4.03
N PRO A 161 17.45 12.36 -5.34
CA PRO A 161 18.53 12.95 -6.14
C PRO A 161 18.47 14.49 -6.24
N ASP A 162 17.29 15.06 -6.05
CA ASP A 162 17.04 16.51 -5.97
C ASP A 162 17.26 17.11 -4.57
N GLY A 163 17.64 16.27 -3.60
CA GLY A 163 17.85 16.63 -2.20
C GLY A 163 16.60 16.64 -1.34
N GLU A 164 15.42 16.40 -1.93
CA GLU A 164 14.19 16.21 -1.15
C GLU A 164 14.23 14.91 -0.38
N ALA A 165 13.63 14.92 0.82
CA ALA A 165 13.53 13.72 1.63
C ALA A 165 12.13 13.11 1.50
N TYR A 166 12.08 11.80 1.30
CA TYR A 166 10.85 11.03 1.35
C TYR A 166 10.99 9.84 2.32
N ALA A 167 9.88 9.40 2.85
CA ALA A 167 9.86 8.20 3.66
C ALA A 167 9.68 6.96 2.76
N ARG A 168 10.46 5.93 3.03
CA ARG A 168 10.32 4.61 2.43
C ARG A 168 9.84 3.64 3.50
N VAL A 169 8.80 2.87 3.20
CA VAL A 169 8.38 1.75 4.02
C VAL A 169 8.39 0.51 3.15
N ASP A 170 9.29 -0.38 3.45
CA ASP A 170 9.40 -1.69 2.81
C ASP A 170 9.11 -2.78 3.84
N ALA A 171 8.53 -3.88 3.38
CA ALA A 171 8.36 -5.05 4.22
C ALA A 171 8.59 -6.31 3.41
N ALA A 172 8.97 -7.38 4.09
CA ALA A 172 9.06 -8.69 3.47
C ALA A 172 8.66 -9.77 4.47
N LEU A 173 8.10 -10.85 3.94
CA LEU A 173 7.81 -12.06 4.70
C LEU A 173 8.04 -13.28 3.82
N ARG A 174 8.43 -14.39 4.43
CA ARG A 174 8.38 -15.69 3.81
C ARG A 174 7.08 -16.37 4.17
N VAL A 175 6.36 -16.80 3.16
CA VAL A 175 5.21 -17.69 3.31
C VAL A 175 5.68 -19.11 3.08
N ASP A 176 5.42 -19.99 4.04
CA ASP A 176 5.81 -21.40 3.96
C ASP A 176 5.11 -22.13 2.81
N ALA A 177 5.71 -23.23 2.38
CA ALA A 177 5.12 -24.11 1.37
C ALA A 177 3.72 -24.59 1.79
N THR A 178 2.82 -24.61 0.83
CA THR A 178 1.47 -25.16 0.96
C THR A 178 1.29 -26.35 0.00
N ASP A 179 0.15 -27.02 0.04
CA ASP A 179 -0.18 -28.06 -0.95
C ASP A 179 -0.29 -27.49 -2.38
N ALA A 180 -0.51 -26.17 -2.50
CA ALA A 180 -0.72 -25.51 -3.78
C ALA A 180 0.58 -24.93 -4.39
N HIS A 181 1.56 -24.56 -3.56
CA HIS A 181 2.82 -23.95 -4.02
C HIS A 181 3.96 -24.20 -3.02
N GLY A 182 5.19 -24.09 -3.51
CA GLY A 182 6.40 -24.03 -2.69
C GLY A 182 6.45 -22.76 -1.82
N PRO A 183 7.50 -22.58 -1.02
CA PRO A 183 7.68 -21.37 -0.24
C PRO A 183 7.77 -20.15 -1.16
N VAL A 184 7.23 -19.00 -0.72
CA VAL A 184 7.19 -17.76 -1.49
C VAL A 184 7.68 -16.61 -0.61
N ASP A 185 8.59 -15.80 -1.13
CA ASP A 185 8.93 -14.52 -0.54
C ASP A 185 8.00 -13.44 -1.09
N VAL A 186 7.39 -12.71 -0.19
CA VAL A 186 6.55 -11.56 -0.50
C VAL A 186 7.27 -10.30 -0.06
N ARG A 187 7.43 -9.36 -0.98
CA ARG A 187 7.99 -8.04 -0.71
C ARG A 187 6.93 -6.97 -0.96
N LEU A 188 6.81 -6.05 -0.02
CA LEU A 188 5.94 -4.89 -0.10
C LEU A 188 6.82 -3.63 -0.13
N SER A 189 6.50 -2.68 -0.98
CA SER A 189 7.23 -1.41 -1.03
C SER A 189 6.32 -0.22 -1.28
N THR A 190 6.54 0.86 -0.51
CA THR A 190 5.85 2.14 -0.72
C THR A 190 6.74 3.32 -0.39
N ARG A 191 6.38 4.47 -0.95
CA ARG A 191 7.04 5.75 -0.71
C ARG A 191 6.02 6.78 -0.30
N VAL A 192 6.39 7.58 0.70
CA VAL A 192 5.54 8.60 1.29
C VAL A 192 6.28 9.93 1.26
N VAL A 193 5.75 10.90 0.54
CA VAL A 193 6.37 12.23 0.43
C VAL A 193 6.10 13.05 1.68
N GLU A 194 4.90 12.95 2.25
CA GLU A 194 4.54 13.65 3.48
C GLU A 194 5.08 12.91 4.71
N GLN A 195 6.18 13.42 5.27
CA GLN A 195 6.89 12.78 6.39
C GLN A 195 6.04 12.63 7.67
N SER A 196 5.05 13.50 7.88
CA SER A 196 4.13 13.41 9.02
C SER A 196 3.29 12.13 9.03
N LEU A 197 3.11 11.50 7.86
CA LEU A 197 2.33 10.27 7.69
C LEU A 197 3.16 8.99 7.86
N PHE A 198 4.46 9.12 8.08
CA PHE A 198 5.39 7.99 8.11
C PHE A 198 4.99 6.88 9.08
N GLY A 199 4.67 7.24 10.33
CA GLY A 199 4.25 6.26 11.35
C GLY A 199 2.93 5.56 11.00
N VAL A 200 1.97 6.33 10.48
CA VAL A 200 0.65 5.83 10.08
C VAL A 200 0.76 4.86 8.91
N VAL A 201 1.53 5.21 7.87
CA VAL A 201 1.74 4.33 6.72
C VAL A 201 2.46 3.04 7.11
N GLY A 202 3.40 3.11 8.06
CA GLY A 202 4.05 1.93 8.60
C GLY A 202 3.07 0.91 9.19
N GLN A 203 2.06 1.36 9.95
CA GLN A 203 0.99 0.49 10.46
C GLN A 203 0.19 -0.12 9.31
N GLY A 204 -0.25 0.68 8.33
CA GLY A 204 -1.01 0.18 7.20
C GLY A 204 -0.26 -0.89 6.39
N VAL A 205 1.06 -0.73 6.20
CA VAL A 205 1.87 -1.77 5.55
C VAL A 205 1.92 -3.05 6.38
N ALA A 206 1.97 -2.98 7.72
CA ALA A 206 1.90 -4.16 8.57
C ALA A 206 0.54 -4.87 8.45
N GLU A 207 -0.57 -4.12 8.42
CA GLU A 207 -1.90 -4.72 8.18
C GLU A 207 -2.00 -5.37 6.79
N LEU A 208 -1.44 -4.74 5.75
CA LEU A 208 -1.39 -5.35 4.42
C LEU A 208 -0.56 -6.64 4.43
N MET A 209 0.54 -6.72 5.20
CA MET A 209 1.30 -7.98 5.36
C MET A 209 0.41 -9.10 5.90
N HIS A 210 -0.43 -8.83 6.92
CA HIS A 210 -1.36 -9.81 7.47
C HIS A 210 -2.39 -10.26 6.42
N LEU A 211 -2.93 -9.33 5.62
CA LEU A 211 -3.88 -9.65 4.55
C LEU A 211 -3.24 -10.53 3.48
N VAL A 212 -2.04 -10.18 3.02
CA VAL A 212 -1.30 -10.98 2.03
C VAL A 212 -0.94 -12.35 2.59
N ALA A 213 -0.48 -12.42 3.85
CA ALA A 213 -0.19 -13.69 4.51
C ALA A 213 -1.42 -14.60 4.59
N ALA A 214 -2.59 -14.04 4.86
CA ALA A 214 -3.84 -14.79 4.90
C ALA A 214 -4.31 -15.25 3.49
N GLU A 215 -4.02 -14.46 2.44
CA GLU A 215 -4.39 -14.78 1.05
C GLU A 215 -3.47 -15.87 0.45
N VAL A 216 -2.17 -15.86 0.79
CA VAL A 216 -1.17 -16.75 0.19
C VAL A 216 -0.79 -17.93 1.10
N GLY A 217 -1.00 -17.82 2.40
CA GLY A 217 -0.52 -18.74 3.41
C GLY A 217 -1.32 -20.07 3.50
N PRO A 218 -0.82 -20.98 4.33
CA PRO A 218 -1.49 -22.26 4.61
C PRO A 218 -2.84 -22.01 5.28
N GLY A 219 -3.92 -22.32 4.58
CA GLY A 219 -5.30 -22.06 5.01
C GLY A 219 -6.02 -21.05 4.12
N ALA A 220 -5.35 -20.45 3.15
CA ALA A 220 -6.02 -19.78 2.05
C ALA A 220 -6.91 -20.82 1.36
N ALA A 221 -8.22 -20.77 1.61
CA ALA A 221 -9.16 -21.56 0.84
C ALA A 221 -8.90 -21.21 -0.63
N ALA A 222 -8.74 -22.24 -1.48
CA ALA A 222 -8.60 -22.06 -2.92
C ALA A 222 -9.71 -21.09 -3.35
N ALA A 223 -9.37 -19.83 -3.53
CA ALA A 223 -10.33 -18.81 -3.89
C ALA A 223 -10.92 -19.23 -5.23
N PRO A 224 -12.24 -19.41 -5.36
CA PRO A 224 -12.84 -19.59 -6.65
C PRO A 224 -12.44 -18.37 -7.48
N GLY A 225 -11.83 -18.63 -8.64
CA GLY A 225 -11.20 -17.64 -9.48
C GLY A 225 -11.95 -16.32 -9.52
N GLY A 226 -11.24 -15.25 -9.25
CA GLY A 226 -11.50 -13.84 -9.46
C GLY A 226 -12.95 -13.39 -9.56
N ALA A 227 -13.60 -13.17 -8.43
CA ALA A 227 -14.80 -12.35 -8.40
C ALA A 227 -14.71 -11.43 -7.18
N GLY A 228 -14.70 -10.14 -7.46
CA GLY A 228 -14.49 -9.04 -6.54
C GLY A 228 -14.98 -9.26 -5.13
N SER A 229 -14.07 -9.07 -4.18
CA SER A 229 -14.37 -9.07 -2.75
C SER A 229 -15.40 -7.99 -2.46
N SER A 230 -16.63 -8.42 -2.25
CA SER A 230 -17.78 -7.61 -1.91
C SER A 230 -17.57 -7.06 -0.49
N VAL A 231 -17.57 -5.73 -0.43
CA VAL A 231 -17.72 -4.94 0.79
C VAL A 231 -18.90 -5.49 1.60
N ARG A 232 -18.65 -6.00 2.79
CA ARG A 232 -19.72 -6.21 3.76
C ARG A 232 -20.22 -4.83 4.20
N GLY A 233 -21.45 -4.53 3.75
CA GLY A 233 -22.14 -3.33 4.14
C GLY A 233 -22.36 -3.29 5.65
N MET A 234 -22.04 -2.16 6.22
CA MET A 234 -22.53 -1.76 7.54
C MET A 234 -24.00 -1.34 7.36
N SER A 235 -24.88 -2.07 8.05
CA SER A 235 -26.23 -1.62 8.39
C SER A 235 -26.17 -0.81 9.65
#